data_47eb3879e9e76459c398d6cebd5b6839
#
_entry.id   47eb3879e9e76459c398d6cebd5b6839
#
_cell.length_a   1.000
_cell.length_b   1.000
_cell.length_c   1.000
_cell.angle_alpha   90.00
_cell.angle_beta   90.00
_cell.angle_gamma   90.00
#
_symmetry.space_group_name_H-M   'P 1'
#
loop_
_entity.id
_entity.type
_entity.pdbx_description
1 polymer ?
#
loop_
_entity_poly.entity_id
_entity_poly.type
_entity_poly.pdbx_seq_one_letter_code
_entity_poly.pdbx_strand_id
1 'polypeptide(L)'
;MTEIIGDGAFRRPGLYGSTIENTYAGALSFMRRNYTRDLTGVDVAVSGIPLDLAVTFRPGARLGPQAVRAASVQLAELKPFPWGFDPFEDL
;
A
#
# COMPACT_ATOMS: atom_id res chain seq x y z
N MET A 1 -13.70 -14.37 15.61
CA MET A 1 -12.76 -13.75 14.70
C MET A 1 -11.41 -13.61 15.37
N THR A 2 -10.37 -13.95 14.66
CA THR A 2 -9.04 -13.83 15.19
C THR A 2 -8.60 -12.38 15.21
N GLU A 3 -7.99 -11.98 16.29
CA GLU A 3 -7.42 -10.65 16.38
C GLU A 3 -6.28 -10.49 15.39
N ILE A 4 -6.25 -9.37 14.72
CA ILE A 4 -5.20 -9.05 13.76
C ILE A 4 -4.12 -8.27 14.51
N ILE A 5 -2.90 -8.79 14.45
CA ILE A 5 -1.77 -8.16 15.10
C ILE A 5 -0.75 -7.80 14.03
N GLY A 6 -0.26 -6.57 14.06
CA GLY A 6 0.75 -6.10 13.14
C GLY A 6 0.19 -5.37 11.95
N ASP A 7 0.96 -5.34 10.88
CA ASP A 7 0.64 -4.57 9.69
C ASP A 7 -0.49 -5.21 8.90
N GLY A 8 -1.44 -4.39 8.46
CA GLY A 8 -2.55 -4.84 7.64
C GLY A 8 -2.13 -5.40 6.29
N ALA A 9 -0.90 -5.16 5.87
CA ALA A 9 -0.40 -5.65 4.58
C ALA A 9 -0.46 -7.17 4.47
N PHE A 10 -0.31 -7.90 5.57
CA PHE A 10 -0.25 -9.35 5.57
C PHE A 10 -1.39 -9.99 6.34
N ARG A 11 -2.36 -9.21 6.75
CA ARG A 11 -3.43 -9.68 7.59
C ARG A 11 -4.76 -9.55 6.89
N ARG A 12 -5.79 -9.97 7.56
CA ARG A 12 -7.13 -9.75 7.05
C ARG A 12 -7.37 -8.27 6.84
N PRO A 13 -8.23 -7.91 5.89
CA PRO A 13 -8.49 -6.52 5.62
C PRO A 13 -8.89 -5.77 6.89
N GLY A 14 -8.34 -4.63 7.01
CA GLY A 14 -8.59 -3.70 8.09
C GLY A 14 -7.77 -2.49 7.78
N LEU A 15 -8.09 -1.40 8.41
CA LEU A 15 -7.44 -0.15 8.06
C LEU A 15 -5.94 -0.20 8.38
N TYR A 16 -5.60 -0.72 9.55
CA TYR A 16 -4.22 -0.73 10.01
C TYR A 16 -3.79 -2.07 10.60
N GLY A 17 -4.63 -3.08 10.51
CA GLY A 17 -4.43 -4.27 11.31
C GLY A 17 -4.89 -3.99 12.73
N SER A 18 -4.54 -4.86 13.65
CA SER A 18 -4.93 -4.68 15.05
C SER A 18 -3.97 -3.81 15.83
N THR A 19 -2.74 -3.72 15.37
CA THR A 19 -1.71 -2.89 15.99
C THR A 19 -1.14 -1.99 14.92
N ILE A 20 -1.18 -0.69 15.18
CA ILE A 20 -0.66 0.30 14.24
C ILE A 20 0.86 0.28 14.29
N GLU A 21 1.47 0.09 13.14
CA GLU A 21 2.91 0.20 13.02
C GLU A 21 3.28 1.65 12.70
N ASN A 22 4.43 2.06 13.19
CA ASN A 22 4.94 3.39 12.84
C ASN A 22 5.35 3.44 11.38
N THR A 23 5.36 4.62 10.79
CA THR A 23 5.68 4.77 9.38
C THR A 23 7.09 4.30 9.02
N TYR A 24 7.98 4.25 9.97
CA TYR A 24 9.34 3.77 9.75
C TYR A 24 9.48 2.26 9.97
N ALA A 25 8.40 1.58 10.25
CA ALA A 25 8.40 0.14 10.52
C ALA A 25 7.23 -0.51 9.78
N GLY A 26 7.20 -1.82 9.79
CA GLY A 26 6.12 -2.56 9.15
C GLY A 26 6.39 -2.86 7.69
N ALA A 27 5.39 -3.39 7.01
CA ALA A 27 5.51 -3.81 5.63
C ALA A 27 5.40 -2.62 4.67
N LEU A 28 6.12 -2.73 3.55
CA LEU A 28 6.11 -1.69 2.53
C LEU A 28 5.10 -2.02 1.42
N SER A 29 3.87 -2.21 1.80
CA SER A 29 2.79 -2.35 0.82
C SER A 29 2.25 -0.96 0.45
N PHE A 30 1.53 -0.88 -0.68
CA PHE A 30 0.97 0.38 -1.13
C PHE A 30 -0.03 0.90 -0.10
N MET A 31 0.25 2.08 0.44
CA MET A 31 -0.57 2.73 1.46
C MET A 31 -0.82 1.84 2.68
N ARG A 32 0.07 0.86 2.90
CA ARG A 32 -0.02 -0.10 4.01
C ARG A 32 -1.32 -0.90 3.98
N ARG A 33 -1.85 -1.12 2.78
CA ARG A 33 -3.04 -1.93 2.59
C ARG A 33 -2.65 -3.38 2.39
N ASN A 34 -3.65 -4.25 2.41
CA ASN A 34 -3.45 -5.68 2.31
C ASN A 34 -2.68 -6.05 1.03
N TYR A 35 -1.63 -6.83 1.18
CA TYR A 35 -0.83 -7.30 0.04
C TYR A 35 -1.25 -8.74 -0.24
N THR A 36 -1.99 -8.94 -1.31
CA THR A 36 -2.58 -10.23 -1.61
C THR A 36 -2.84 -10.38 -3.10
N ARG A 37 -2.97 -11.63 -3.54
CA ARG A 37 -3.42 -11.94 -4.89
C ARG A 37 -4.90 -12.34 -4.90
N ASP A 38 -5.49 -12.51 -3.75
CA ASP A 38 -6.90 -12.82 -3.64
C ASP A 38 -7.68 -11.49 -3.63
N LEU A 39 -8.35 -11.21 -4.73
CA LEU A 39 -9.06 -9.96 -4.91
C LEU A 39 -10.55 -10.06 -4.59
N THR A 40 -10.96 -11.14 -3.92
CA THR A 40 -12.35 -11.31 -3.51
C THR A 40 -12.77 -10.16 -2.61
N GLY A 41 -13.83 -9.46 -2.98
CA GLY A 41 -14.37 -8.38 -2.18
C GLY A 41 -13.56 -7.08 -2.22
N VAL A 42 -12.60 -6.98 -3.12
CA VAL A 42 -11.75 -5.81 -3.23
C VAL A 42 -12.40 -4.78 -4.15
N ASP A 43 -12.46 -3.53 -3.70
CA ASP A 43 -13.02 -2.45 -4.52
C ASP A 43 -11.98 -1.90 -5.50
N VAL A 44 -10.74 -1.77 -5.05
CA VAL A 44 -9.67 -1.22 -5.87
C VAL A 44 -8.42 -2.06 -5.65
N ALA A 45 -7.78 -2.45 -6.73
CA ALA A 45 -6.51 -3.15 -6.67
C ALA A 45 -5.43 -2.33 -7.38
N VAL A 46 -4.26 -2.26 -6.79
CA VAL A 46 -3.13 -1.54 -7.37
C VAL A 46 -2.03 -2.57 -7.66
N SER A 47 -1.55 -2.56 -8.89
CA SER A 47 -0.50 -3.48 -9.31
C SER A 47 0.63 -2.71 -9.96
N GLY A 48 1.85 -3.12 -9.69
CA GLY A 48 3.02 -2.52 -10.31
C GLY A 48 3.54 -3.34 -11.47
N ILE A 49 4.12 -2.67 -12.46
CA ILE A 49 4.76 -3.32 -13.58
C ILE A 49 6.23 -2.91 -13.59
N PRO A 50 7.11 -3.76 -13.06
CA PRO A 50 8.54 -3.43 -12.98
C PRO A 50 9.26 -3.67 -14.30
N LEU A 51 8.87 -2.92 -15.31
CA LEU A 51 9.41 -3.07 -16.67
C LEU A 51 10.52 -2.07 -16.92
N ASP A 52 11.63 -2.58 -17.46
CA ASP A 52 12.81 -1.78 -17.70
C ASP A 52 13.48 -2.18 -19.02
N LEU A 53 12.66 -2.43 -20.04
CA LEU A 53 13.13 -2.78 -21.39
C LEU A 53 13.01 -1.56 -22.29
N ALA A 54 13.86 -1.52 -23.31
CA ALA A 54 13.84 -0.46 -24.33
C ALA A 54 14.00 0.94 -23.73
N VAL A 55 14.80 1.06 -22.70
CA VAL A 55 15.06 2.34 -22.04
C VAL A 55 16.24 3.00 -22.74
N THR A 56 15.99 4.18 -23.29
CA THR A 56 17.01 4.90 -24.04
C THR A 56 18.06 5.51 -23.12
N PHE A 57 17.62 6.05 -21.99
CA PHE A 57 18.51 6.79 -21.10
C PHE A 57 18.10 6.58 -19.66
N ARG A 58 19.07 6.26 -18.81
CA ARG A 58 18.88 6.07 -17.37
C ARG A 58 17.94 4.91 -17.04
N PRO A 59 18.42 3.69 -17.16
CA PRO A 59 17.64 2.53 -16.74
C PRO A 59 17.36 2.57 -15.24
N GLY A 60 16.39 1.80 -14.80
CA GLY A 60 16.02 1.75 -13.37
C GLY A 60 14.53 1.73 -13.15
N ALA A 61 13.73 1.82 -14.19
CA ALA A 61 12.27 1.83 -14.06
C ALA A 61 11.74 0.59 -13.37
N ARG A 62 12.47 -0.53 -13.40
CA ARG A 62 12.06 -1.75 -12.70
C ARG A 62 11.95 -1.57 -11.19
N LEU A 63 12.58 -0.53 -10.67
CA LEU A 63 12.52 -0.24 -9.23
C LEU A 63 11.39 0.72 -8.88
N GLY A 64 10.64 1.18 -9.88
CA GLY A 64 9.57 2.14 -9.68
C GLY A 64 8.47 1.66 -8.74
N PRO A 65 7.87 0.50 -9.00
CA PRO A 65 6.80 0.02 -8.12
C PRO A 65 7.23 -0.09 -6.66
N GLN A 66 8.43 -0.62 -6.42
CA GLN A 66 8.93 -0.74 -5.05
C GLN A 66 9.13 0.62 -4.40
N ALA A 67 9.67 1.57 -5.15
CA ALA A 67 9.88 2.92 -4.63
C ALA A 67 8.56 3.61 -4.32
N VAL A 68 7.54 3.43 -5.17
CA VAL A 68 6.22 4.00 -4.93
C VAL A 68 5.61 3.39 -3.67
N ARG A 69 5.70 2.08 -3.51
CA ARG A 69 5.17 1.43 -2.30
C ARG A 69 5.86 1.97 -1.05
N ALA A 70 7.18 2.08 -1.08
CA ALA A 70 7.92 2.58 0.08
C ALA A 70 7.54 4.01 0.43
N ALA A 71 7.36 4.85 -0.58
CA ALA A 71 7.00 6.25 -0.34
C ALA A 71 5.54 6.38 0.15
N SER A 72 4.68 5.48 -0.28
CA SER A 72 3.25 5.59 0.01
C SER A 72 2.89 5.33 1.47
N VAL A 73 3.74 4.64 2.22
CA VAL A 73 3.41 4.30 3.60
C VAL A 73 3.22 5.53 4.49
N GLN A 74 3.85 6.62 4.14
CA GLN A 74 3.70 7.86 4.90
C GLN A 74 2.33 8.48 4.72
N LEU A 75 1.62 8.12 3.67
CA LEU A 75 0.34 8.73 3.32
C LEU A 75 -0.85 7.93 3.82
N ALA A 76 -0.60 6.80 4.43
CA ALA A 76 -1.67 5.85 4.77
C ALA A 76 -2.71 6.40 5.74
N GLU A 77 -2.34 7.38 6.55
CA GLU A 77 -3.20 7.92 7.59
C GLU A 77 -3.61 9.36 7.32
N LEU A 78 -3.28 9.88 6.15
CA LEU A 78 -3.51 11.29 5.85
C LEU A 78 -4.77 11.49 5.02
N LYS A 79 -5.41 12.62 5.24
CA LYS A 79 -6.55 13.05 4.43
C LYS A 79 -6.03 13.98 3.36
N PRO A 80 -6.25 13.67 2.08
CA PRO A 80 -5.70 14.48 1.00
C PRO A 80 -6.27 15.90 1.00
N PHE A 81 -5.39 16.87 0.88
CA PHE A 81 -5.79 18.24 0.68
C PHE A 81 -6.11 18.44 -0.82
N PRO A 82 -7.15 19.18 -1.21
CA PRO A 82 -8.08 19.92 -0.37
C PRO A 82 -9.35 19.16 0.04
N TRP A 83 -9.45 17.88 -0.28
CA TRP A 83 -10.70 17.14 -0.10
C TRP A 83 -11.04 16.88 1.36
N GLY A 84 -10.06 16.65 2.20
CA GLY A 84 -10.28 16.53 3.63
C GLY A 84 -10.98 15.27 4.10
N PHE A 85 -11.00 14.22 3.28
CA PHE A 85 -11.57 12.94 3.68
C PHE A 85 -10.58 11.80 3.45
N ASP A 86 -10.78 10.71 4.16
CA ASP A 86 -9.96 9.52 4.00
C ASP A 86 -10.69 8.56 3.07
N PRO A 87 -10.19 8.33 1.86
CA PRO A 87 -10.86 7.45 0.91
C PRO A 87 -10.99 6.01 1.39
N PHE A 88 -10.16 5.59 2.33
CA PHE A 88 -10.22 4.22 2.83
C PHE A 88 -11.35 3.96 3.81
N GLU A 89 -12.01 4.99 4.26
CA GLU A 89 -13.17 4.80 5.12
C GLU A 89 -14.35 4.19 4.38
N ASP A 90 -14.40 4.40 3.06
CA ASP A 90 -15.50 3.93 2.22
C ASP A 90 -15.17 2.70 1.39
N LEU A 91 -13.92 2.28 1.38
CA LEU A 91 -13.48 1.15 0.55
C LEU A 91 -13.34 -0.14 1.34
#